data_c9ccfbf9dea2a51cce1c303541bea5f0
#
_entry.id   c9ccfbf9dea2a51cce1c303541bea5f0
#
_cell.length_a   1.000
_cell.length_b   1.000
_cell.length_c   1.000
_cell.angle_alpha   90.00
_cell.angle_beta   90.00
_cell.angle_gamma   90.00
#
_symmetry.space_group_name_H-M   'P 1'
#
loop_
_entity.id
_entity.type
_entity.pdbx_description
1 polymer ?
#
loop_
_entity_poly.entity_id
_entity_poly.type
_entity_poly.pdbx_seq_one_letter_code
_entity_poly.pdbx_strand_id
1 'polypeptide(L)'
;MRRDKFSKRATFRREATCLYTGNMSTIEHPLANGSDLVVLLCTFPSGNEWGEIAQTLLSERLCACVNQVREVTSVYRWQGEIVTNREVVCLFKTRSDRYAELVARLTELHPYDVPEIVRLSVESVNQAYLDWVMTECDETAASSRTDGEASTHELDEV
;
A
#
# COMPACT_ATOMS: atom_id res chain seq x y z
N MET A 1 -25.39 -7.06 -48.33
CA MET A 1 -24.86 -8.37 -48.77
C MET A 1 -23.46 -8.59 -48.19
N ARG A 2 -23.22 -9.72 -47.55
CA ARG A 2 -22.04 -10.25 -46.84
C ARG A 2 -21.96 -9.79 -45.37
N ARG A 3 -22.49 -10.59 -44.47
CA ARG A 3 -22.12 -11.90 -43.87
C ARG A 3 -20.94 -11.84 -42.92
N ASP A 4 -21.33 -11.97 -41.68
CA ASP A 4 -20.79 -12.81 -40.60
C ASP A 4 -19.41 -13.44 -40.82
N LYS A 5 -18.61 -13.31 -39.73
CA LYS A 5 -17.89 -14.43 -39.10
C LYS A 5 -17.03 -13.91 -37.99
N PHE A 6 -17.36 -14.21 -36.75
CA PHE A 6 -16.37 -14.77 -35.81
C PHE A 6 -17.08 -15.24 -34.55
N SER A 7 -17.66 -16.46 -34.65
CA SER A 7 -17.88 -17.32 -33.51
C SER A 7 -16.62 -18.17 -33.34
N LYS A 8 -15.89 -17.99 -32.26
CA LYS A 8 -15.05 -19.07 -31.67
C LYS A 8 -15.14 -18.98 -30.16
N ARG A 9 -15.96 -19.83 -29.58
CA ARG A 9 -15.88 -20.21 -28.19
C ARG A 9 -14.52 -20.90 -27.97
N ALA A 10 -13.64 -20.29 -27.22
CA ALA A 10 -12.49 -20.97 -26.67
C ALA A 10 -12.92 -21.67 -25.38
N THR A 11 -13.05 -22.99 -25.46
CA THR A 11 -13.17 -23.89 -24.30
C THR A 11 -11.83 -23.87 -23.58
N PHE A 12 -11.78 -23.23 -22.42
CA PHE A 12 -10.60 -23.25 -21.56
C PHE A 12 -10.55 -24.60 -20.84
N ARG A 13 -9.74 -25.52 -21.34
CA ARG A 13 -9.40 -26.76 -20.63
C ARG A 13 -8.53 -26.39 -19.41
N ARG A 14 -9.08 -26.68 -18.24
CA ARG A 14 -8.26 -26.82 -17.02
C ARG A 14 -7.54 -28.17 -17.10
N GLU A 15 -6.24 -28.13 -17.26
CA GLU A 15 -5.30 -29.19 -16.85
C GLU A 15 -3.87 -28.63 -16.93
N ALA A 16 -3.36 -28.23 -15.79
CA ALA A 16 -1.94 -28.19 -15.53
C ALA A 16 -1.74 -28.60 -14.07
N THR A 17 -1.68 -29.91 -13.85
CA THR A 17 -1.14 -30.48 -12.61
C THR A 17 0.36 -30.26 -12.65
N CYS A 18 0.84 -29.21 -11.99
CA CYS A 18 2.25 -29.03 -11.75
C CYS A 18 2.65 -29.95 -10.60
N LEU A 19 3.20 -31.12 -10.93
CA LEU A 19 3.85 -31.99 -9.96
C LEU A 19 5.24 -31.42 -9.64
N TYR A 20 5.32 -30.51 -8.70
CA TYR A 20 6.59 -30.11 -8.11
C TYR A 20 6.88 -31.00 -6.91
N THR A 21 7.68 -32.06 -7.13
CA THR A 21 8.24 -32.88 -6.06
C THR A 21 9.62 -32.36 -5.68
N GLY A 22 9.66 -31.26 -4.97
CA GLY A 22 10.87 -30.73 -4.34
C GLY A 22 10.64 -30.64 -2.84
N ASN A 23 11.53 -31.26 -2.05
CA ASN A 23 11.55 -31.18 -0.61
C ASN A 23 11.92 -29.75 -0.18
N MET A 24 10.94 -28.86 -0.19
CA MET A 24 11.04 -27.55 0.47
C MET A 24 10.81 -27.82 1.95
N SER A 25 11.87 -27.70 2.76
CA SER A 25 11.68 -27.40 4.17
C SER A 25 10.81 -26.16 4.23
N THR A 26 9.55 -26.34 4.54
CA THR A 26 8.60 -25.26 4.78
C THR A 26 9.13 -24.46 5.95
N ILE A 27 9.72 -23.31 5.64
CA ILE A 27 9.83 -22.24 6.63
C ILE A 27 8.38 -21.79 6.81
N GLU A 28 7.68 -22.42 7.76
CA GLU A 28 6.37 -21.99 8.18
C GLU A 28 6.52 -20.63 8.87
N HIS A 29 6.42 -19.56 8.09
CA HIS A 29 6.17 -18.27 8.67
C HIS A 29 4.69 -18.28 9.10
N PRO A 30 4.38 -18.26 10.40
CA PRO A 30 3.00 -18.25 10.85
C PRO A 30 2.31 -17.02 10.26
N LEU A 31 1.19 -17.26 9.58
CA LEU A 31 0.33 -16.20 9.11
C LEU A 31 -0.54 -15.72 10.28
N ALA A 32 -0.51 -14.42 10.52
CA ALA A 32 -1.41 -13.78 11.48
C ALA A 32 -2.74 -13.44 10.80
N ASN A 33 -3.79 -13.28 11.61
CA ASN A 33 -5.01 -12.63 11.16
C ASN A 33 -4.66 -11.18 10.78
N GLY A 34 -4.94 -10.80 9.54
CA GLY A 34 -4.62 -9.48 9.03
C GLY A 34 -5.56 -8.37 9.47
N SER A 35 -6.56 -8.63 10.32
CA SER A 35 -7.58 -7.65 10.73
C SER A 35 -7.00 -6.42 11.45
N ASP A 36 -5.84 -6.56 12.08
CA ASP A 36 -5.16 -5.47 12.79
C ASP A 36 -4.31 -4.58 11.88
N LEU A 37 -4.04 -5.05 10.67
CA LEU A 37 -3.36 -4.32 9.60
C LEU A 37 -4.36 -3.77 8.58
N VAL A 38 -4.19 -2.52 8.18
CA VAL A 38 -4.94 -1.89 7.11
C VAL A 38 -3.98 -1.37 6.06
N VAL A 39 -4.30 -1.58 4.80
CA VAL A 39 -3.66 -0.91 3.67
C VAL A 39 -4.61 0.19 3.17
N LEU A 40 -4.10 1.41 3.12
CA LEU A 40 -4.82 2.55 2.59
C LEU A 40 -4.23 2.90 1.23
N LEU A 41 -5.06 2.90 0.20
CA LEU A 41 -4.70 3.37 -1.13
C LEU A 41 -5.10 4.83 -1.26
N CYS A 42 -4.18 5.65 -1.76
CA CYS A 42 -4.42 7.06 -2.07
C CYS A 42 -3.72 7.44 -3.37
N THR A 43 -4.37 8.26 -4.21
CA THR A 43 -3.76 8.82 -5.42
C THR A 43 -3.33 10.26 -5.19
N PHE A 44 -2.21 10.65 -5.79
CA PHE A 44 -1.65 12.00 -5.73
C PHE A 44 -1.35 12.52 -7.14
N PRO A 45 -1.28 13.85 -7.36
CA PRO A 45 -0.76 14.38 -8.61
C PRO A 45 0.63 13.81 -8.93
N SER A 46 0.99 13.77 -10.21
CA SER A 46 2.33 13.38 -10.66
C SER A 46 3.36 14.45 -10.26
N GLY A 47 3.83 14.40 -9.03
CA GLY A 47 4.82 15.29 -8.41
C GLY A 47 5.52 14.61 -7.25
N ASN A 48 6.31 15.37 -6.50
CA ASN A 48 7.02 14.87 -5.32
C ASN A 48 6.30 15.15 -3.99
N GLU A 49 5.15 15.81 -4.02
CA GLU A 49 4.39 16.23 -2.84
C GLU A 49 4.00 15.05 -1.95
N TRP A 50 3.68 13.90 -2.54
CA TRP A 50 3.40 12.66 -1.82
C TRP A 50 4.54 12.24 -0.88
N GLY A 51 5.81 12.51 -1.27
CA GLY A 51 6.98 12.12 -0.48
C GLY A 51 7.09 12.90 0.83
N GLU A 52 6.82 14.20 0.83
CA GLU A 52 6.79 15.04 2.02
C GLU A 52 5.64 14.65 2.94
N ILE A 53 4.46 14.39 2.36
CA ILE A 53 3.30 13.92 3.09
C ILE A 53 3.58 12.55 3.73
N ALA A 54 4.18 11.63 2.98
CA ALA A 54 4.54 10.32 3.50
C ALA A 54 5.54 10.41 4.66
N GLN A 55 6.57 11.27 4.57
CA GLN A 55 7.52 11.50 5.65
C GLN A 55 6.85 12.08 6.89
N THR A 56 5.94 13.02 6.72
CA THR A 56 5.15 13.60 7.82
C THR A 56 4.36 12.52 8.54
N LEU A 57 3.57 11.72 7.79
CA LEU A 57 2.74 10.67 8.36
C LEU A 57 3.54 9.55 9.05
N LEU A 58 4.72 9.22 8.52
CA LEU A 58 5.67 8.28 9.16
C LEU A 58 6.25 8.88 10.45
N SER A 59 6.61 10.16 10.45
CA SER A 59 7.14 10.85 11.64
C SER A 59 6.10 10.94 12.75
N GLU A 60 4.84 11.16 12.39
CA GLU A 60 3.69 11.19 13.29
C GLU A 60 3.23 9.78 13.72
N ARG A 61 3.92 8.71 13.26
CA ARG A 61 3.59 7.29 13.54
C ARG A 61 2.17 6.89 13.12
N LEU A 62 1.59 7.60 12.19
CA LEU A 62 0.26 7.29 11.65
C LEU A 62 0.29 6.13 10.67
N CYS A 63 1.45 5.83 10.10
CA CYS A 63 1.68 4.63 9.29
C CYS A 63 3.11 4.13 9.49
N ALA A 64 3.32 2.83 9.27
CA ALA A 64 4.63 2.20 9.38
C ALA A 64 5.42 2.21 8.07
N CYS A 65 4.73 2.25 6.93
CA CYS A 65 5.35 2.13 5.62
C CYS A 65 4.47 2.74 4.54
N VAL A 66 5.10 3.35 3.54
CA VAL A 66 4.44 3.84 2.34
C VAL A 66 5.14 3.27 1.11
N ASN A 67 4.40 2.61 0.22
CA ASN A 67 4.89 2.23 -1.09
C ASN A 67 4.28 3.12 -2.17
N GLN A 68 5.12 3.60 -3.05
CA GLN A 68 4.71 4.35 -4.23
C GLN A 68 4.66 3.44 -5.45
N VAL A 69 3.55 3.49 -6.20
CA VAL A 69 3.44 2.96 -7.54
C VAL A 69 3.45 4.14 -8.51
N ARG A 70 4.47 4.19 -9.35
CA ARG A 70 4.67 5.32 -10.25
C ARG A 70 3.72 5.31 -11.44
N GLU A 71 3.33 6.52 -11.85
CA GLU A 71 2.69 6.84 -13.13
C GLU A 71 1.54 5.91 -13.52
N VAL A 72 0.44 6.08 -12.82
CA VAL A 72 -0.84 5.55 -13.27
C VAL A 72 -1.56 6.59 -14.11
N THR A 73 -2.37 6.14 -15.05
CA THR A 73 -3.28 7.00 -15.79
C THR A 73 -4.68 6.80 -15.22
N SER A 74 -5.21 7.83 -14.58
CA SER A 74 -6.56 7.83 -14.02
C SER A 74 -7.53 8.46 -15.01
N VAL A 75 -8.67 7.78 -15.25
CA VAL A 75 -9.76 8.28 -16.08
C VAL A 75 -11.02 8.28 -15.24
N TYR A 76 -11.60 9.45 -15.03
CA TYR A 76 -12.74 9.60 -14.13
C TYR A 76 -13.65 10.73 -14.58
N ARG A 77 -14.86 10.78 -13.99
CA ARG A 77 -15.80 11.87 -14.22
C ARG A 77 -15.63 12.94 -13.15
N TRP A 78 -15.38 14.17 -13.59
CA TRP A 78 -15.27 15.34 -12.73
C TRP A 78 -16.08 16.49 -13.29
N GLN A 79 -16.98 17.07 -12.48
CA GLN A 79 -17.84 18.21 -12.87
C GLN A 79 -18.59 18.02 -14.20
N GLY A 80 -19.01 16.79 -14.49
CA GLY A 80 -19.74 16.45 -15.70
C GLY A 80 -18.91 16.01 -16.89
N GLU A 81 -17.59 16.24 -16.87
CA GLU A 81 -16.65 15.89 -17.92
C GLU A 81 -15.90 14.60 -17.62
N ILE A 82 -15.42 13.92 -18.67
CA ILE A 82 -14.46 12.81 -18.53
C ILE A 82 -13.06 13.41 -18.62
N VAL A 83 -12.30 13.26 -17.55
CA VAL A 83 -10.92 13.74 -17.46
C VAL A 83 -9.93 12.59 -17.39
N THR A 84 -8.72 12.82 -17.87
CA THR A 84 -7.61 11.87 -17.83
C THR A 84 -6.40 12.58 -17.24
N ASN A 85 -5.90 12.05 -16.12
CA ASN A 85 -4.73 12.61 -15.44
C ASN A 85 -3.65 11.54 -15.21
N ARG A 86 -2.41 12.00 -15.11
CA ARG A 86 -1.31 11.19 -14.61
C ARG A 86 -1.22 11.37 -13.10
N GLU A 87 -1.17 10.27 -12.39
CA GLU A 87 -1.15 10.25 -10.93
C GLU A 87 -0.14 9.24 -10.40
N VAL A 88 0.10 9.32 -9.10
CA VAL A 88 0.90 8.39 -8.33
C VAL A 88 -0.02 7.70 -7.35
N VAL A 89 0.01 6.37 -7.29
CA VAL A 89 -0.68 5.59 -6.25
C VAL A 89 0.26 5.35 -5.09
N CYS A 90 -0.17 5.68 -3.89
CA CYS A 90 0.53 5.34 -2.66
C CYS A 90 -0.27 4.33 -1.83
N LEU A 91 0.44 3.35 -1.28
CA LEU A 91 -0.11 2.34 -0.38
C LEU A 91 0.48 2.55 1.00
N PHE A 92 -0.33 3.04 1.93
CA PHE A 92 0.04 3.26 3.33
C PHE A 92 -0.34 2.03 4.14
N LYS A 93 0.59 1.53 4.97
CA LYS A 93 0.33 0.41 5.90
C LYS A 93 0.27 0.94 7.31
N THR A 94 -0.85 0.68 7.98
CA THR A 94 -1.10 1.15 9.34
C THR A 94 -1.88 0.13 10.17
N ARG A 95 -1.96 0.38 11.47
CA ARG A 95 -2.84 -0.34 12.37
C ARG A 95 -4.31 0.02 12.10
N SER A 96 -5.21 -0.91 12.31
CA SER A 96 -6.64 -0.66 12.09
C SER A 96 -7.23 0.37 13.06
N ASP A 97 -6.69 0.47 14.28
CA ASP A 97 -7.09 1.46 15.29
C ASP A 97 -6.56 2.88 14.98
N ARG A 98 -5.47 3.01 14.19
CA ARG A 98 -4.91 4.29 13.75
C ARG A 98 -5.51 4.79 12.42
N TYR A 99 -6.34 3.99 11.77
CA TYR A 99 -6.88 4.29 10.43
C TYR A 99 -7.61 5.63 10.36
N ALA A 100 -8.50 5.92 11.32
CA ALA A 100 -9.30 7.14 11.29
C ALA A 100 -8.44 8.40 11.41
N GLU A 101 -7.41 8.35 12.23
CA GLU A 101 -6.47 9.46 12.44
C GLU A 101 -5.58 9.66 11.20
N LEU A 102 -5.07 8.57 10.62
CA LEU A 102 -4.35 8.62 9.35
C LEU A 102 -5.19 9.27 8.25
N VAL A 103 -6.47 8.87 8.10
CA VAL A 103 -7.37 9.44 7.08
C VAL A 103 -7.58 10.92 7.31
N ALA A 104 -7.84 11.35 8.55
CA ALA A 104 -8.04 12.76 8.88
C ALA A 104 -6.80 13.60 8.53
N ARG A 105 -5.62 13.13 8.94
CA ARG A 105 -4.35 13.82 8.69
C ARG A 105 -3.96 13.84 7.22
N LEU A 106 -4.14 12.70 6.52
CA LEU A 106 -3.90 12.61 5.10
C LEU A 106 -4.81 13.55 4.30
N THR A 107 -6.09 13.64 4.66
CA THR A 107 -7.05 14.56 4.02
C THR A 107 -6.64 16.02 4.21
N GLU A 108 -6.15 16.39 5.39
CA GLU A 108 -5.66 17.74 5.68
C GLU A 108 -4.44 18.12 4.83
N LEU A 109 -3.53 17.18 4.62
CA LEU A 109 -2.27 17.41 3.90
C LEU A 109 -2.42 17.25 2.38
N HIS A 110 -3.52 16.68 1.92
CA HIS A 110 -3.68 16.30 0.52
C HIS A 110 -3.88 17.52 -0.40
N PRO A 111 -3.22 17.57 -1.59
CA PRO A 111 -3.38 18.69 -2.53
C PRO A 111 -4.75 18.75 -3.21
N TYR A 112 -5.55 17.67 -3.18
CA TYR A 112 -6.90 17.66 -3.72
C TYR A 112 -7.94 17.94 -2.64
N ASP A 113 -9.00 18.70 -2.96
CA ASP A 113 -10.14 18.94 -2.09
C ASP A 113 -10.92 17.64 -1.79
N VAL A 114 -10.92 16.70 -2.74
CA VAL A 114 -11.59 15.40 -2.63
C VAL A 114 -10.60 14.32 -3.05
N PRO A 115 -9.72 13.89 -2.14
CA PRO A 115 -8.74 12.83 -2.45
C PRO A 115 -9.39 11.45 -2.53
N GLU A 116 -8.87 10.60 -3.40
CA GLU A 116 -9.16 9.17 -3.36
C GLU A 116 -8.45 8.55 -2.15
N ILE A 117 -9.21 8.12 -1.15
CA ILE A 117 -8.70 7.41 0.02
C ILE A 117 -9.53 6.15 0.21
N VAL A 118 -8.95 4.98 -0.10
CA VAL A 118 -9.64 3.70 -0.08
C VAL A 118 -9.00 2.76 0.93
N ARG A 119 -9.81 2.23 1.85
CA ARG A 119 -9.38 1.20 2.78
C ARG A 119 -9.41 -0.17 2.11
N LEU A 120 -8.28 -0.88 2.15
CA LEU A 120 -8.15 -2.26 1.72
C LEU A 120 -8.01 -3.15 2.97
N SER A 121 -8.90 -4.12 3.11
CA SER A 121 -8.82 -5.09 4.20
C SER A 121 -7.75 -6.12 3.89
N VAL A 122 -6.98 -6.49 4.92
CA VAL A 122 -5.96 -7.53 4.85
C VAL A 122 -6.51 -8.79 5.50
N GLU A 123 -6.57 -9.90 4.77
CA GLU A 123 -7.08 -11.16 5.28
C GLU A 123 -6.02 -11.89 6.12
N SER A 124 -4.78 -11.91 5.62
CA SER A 124 -3.65 -12.55 6.30
C SER A 124 -2.35 -11.81 6.01
N VAL A 125 -1.40 -11.89 6.92
CA VAL A 125 -0.11 -11.24 6.84
C VAL A 125 0.97 -12.07 7.53
N ASN A 126 2.23 -11.92 7.13
CA ASN A 126 3.36 -12.50 7.85
C ASN A 126 3.42 -11.93 9.27
N GLN A 127 3.52 -12.78 10.31
CA GLN A 127 3.47 -12.37 11.71
C GLN A 127 4.58 -11.34 12.04
N ALA A 128 5.81 -11.60 11.62
CA ALA A 128 6.92 -10.70 11.91
C ALA A 128 6.73 -9.30 11.28
N TYR A 129 6.11 -9.24 10.10
CA TYR A 129 5.77 -7.96 9.49
C TYR A 129 4.64 -7.24 10.23
N LEU A 130 3.62 -7.98 10.68
CA LEU A 130 2.56 -7.41 11.51
C LEU A 130 3.11 -6.82 12.80
N ASP A 131 3.94 -7.57 13.51
CA ASP A 131 4.57 -7.13 14.77
C ASP A 131 5.39 -5.84 14.57
N TRP A 132 6.11 -5.77 13.45
CA TRP A 132 6.84 -4.56 13.08
C TRP A 132 5.89 -3.37 12.83
N VAL A 133 4.81 -3.55 12.05
CA VAL A 133 3.83 -2.46 11.83
C VAL A 133 3.21 -1.99 13.13
N MET A 134 2.83 -2.94 14.03
CA MET A 134 2.28 -2.61 15.33
C MET A 134 3.25 -1.75 16.17
N THR A 135 4.53 -2.08 16.14
CA THR A 135 5.58 -1.34 16.85
C THR A 135 5.82 0.04 16.26
N GLU A 136 5.89 0.15 14.93
CA GLU A 136 6.19 1.44 14.28
C GLU A 136 5.03 2.44 14.35
N CYS A 137 3.80 1.97 14.48
CA CYS A 137 2.63 2.82 14.68
C CYS A 137 2.28 3.04 16.17
N ASP A 138 3.14 2.62 17.11
CA ASP A 138 2.92 2.84 18.55
C ASP A 138 3.50 4.20 18.97
N GLU A 139 2.65 5.08 19.53
CA GLU A 139 3.04 6.40 20.03
C GLU A 139 3.98 6.31 21.24
N THR A 140 3.84 5.27 22.05
CA THR A 140 4.62 5.12 23.28
C THR A 140 6.08 4.77 23.00
N ALA A 141 6.39 4.19 21.83
CA ALA A 141 7.74 3.88 21.40
C ALA A 141 8.61 5.12 21.05
N ALA A 142 8.00 6.30 20.90
CA ALA A 142 8.74 7.55 20.65
C ALA A 142 9.47 8.07 21.90
N SER A 143 8.97 7.77 23.10
CA SER A 143 9.52 8.26 24.35
C SER A 143 10.82 7.58 24.82
N SER A 144 11.16 6.42 24.26
CA SER A 144 12.32 5.61 24.71
C SER A 144 13.60 5.77 23.89
N ARG A 145 13.59 6.54 22.81
CA ARG A 145 14.75 6.71 21.90
C ARG A 145 15.52 8.01 22.04
N THR A 146 15.23 8.84 23.06
CA THR A 146 15.95 10.12 23.26
C THR A 146 17.30 9.98 23.97
N ASP A 147 17.70 8.78 24.39
CA ASP A 147 19.00 8.56 25.05
C ASP A 147 19.75 7.41 24.35
N GLY A 148 20.52 7.71 23.31
CA GLY A 148 21.45 6.71 22.79
C GLY A 148 21.80 6.83 21.30
N GLU A 149 22.94 7.46 21.03
CA GLU A 149 23.85 7.28 19.90
C GLU A 149 23.38 7.50 18.46
N ALA A 150 23.88 8.59 17.90
CA ALA A 150 24.08 8.78 16.48
C ALA A 150 25.01 7.68 15.93
N SER A 151 24.44 6.64 15.31
CA SER A 151 25.19 5.72 14.46
C SER A 151 25.08 6.20 13.03
N THR A 152 26.18 6.76 12.52
CA THR A 152 26.37 7.04 11.11
C THR A 152 26.48 5.72 10.35
N HIS A 153 25.42 5.35 9.63
CA HIS A 153 25.51 4.34 8.59
C HIS A 153 25.92 5.02 7.28
N GLU A 154 27.20 4.86 6.95
CA GLU A 154 27.73 5.06 5.61
C GLU A 154 27.04 4.07 4.67
N LEU A 155 26.38 4.60 3.64
CA LEU A 155 25.83 3.79 2.56
C LEU A 155 26.98 3.46 1.62
N ASP A 156 27.48 2.23 1.66
CA ASP A 156 28.34 1.69 0.62
C ASP A 156 27.52 1.52 -0.66
N GLU A 157 27.94 2.26 -1.69
CA GLU A 157 27.52 2.08 -3.08
C GLU A 157 28.01 0.73 -3.62
N VAL A 158 27.08 -0.06 -4.17
CA VAL A 158 27.36 -1.08 -5.20
C VAL A 158 26.26 -1.01 -6.26
#